data_3405bc6b6d0da22899c806e09ac1c393
#
_entry.id   3405bc6b6d0da22899c806e09ac1c393
#
_cell.length_a   1.000
_cell.length_b   1.000
_cell.length_c   1.000
_cell.angle_alpha   90.00
_cell.angle_beta   90.00
_cell.angle_gamma   90.00
#
_symmetry.space_group_name_H-M   'P 1'
#
loop_
_entity.id
_entity.type
_entity.pdbx_description
1 polymer ?
#
loop_
_entity_poly.entity_id
_entity_poly.type
_entity_poly.pdbx_seq_one_letter_code
_entity_poly.pdbx_strand_id
1 'polypeptide(L)'
;EKPERSNKSKPAPQTLLDILKEEKRSHVHGGIYHKIQIELTYNSNHIEGSQLTHDQTRYIFETDTIGISEEGIRVDDIIETATHFRCIDEIIENAKAPLSEKLIKHLHFILKTGTSDAKKDWFVVGDYKKLPNEVGGMETTLPENVSSEIKKLLTAYNSKENITFSVSATTRAPR
;
A
#
# COMPACT_ATOMS: atom_id res chain seq x y z
N GLU A 1 -24.90 46.82 26.06
CA GLU A 1 -23.75 45.93 25.72
C GLU A 1 -24.28 44.80 24.86
N LYS A 2 -23.85 44.78 23.59
CA LYS A 2 -24.19 43.69 22.68
C LYS A 2 -23.07 42.60 22.80
N PRO A 3 -23.42 41.33 22.89
CA PRO A 3 -22.40 40.28 22.92
C PRO A 3 -21.72 40.17 21.54
N GLU A 4 -20.39 40.21 21.53
CA GLU A 4 -19.55 39.91 20.37
C GLU A 4 -19.83 38.49 19.87
N ARG A 5 -20.27 38.40 18.62
CA ARG A 5 -20.38 37.13 17.92
C ARG A 5 -18.95 36.62 17.64
N SER A 6 -18.51 35.63 18.38
CA SER A 6 -17.25 34.92 18.09
C SER A 6 -17.36 34.31 16.68
N ASN A 7 -16.54 34.83 15.79
CA ASN A 7 -16.38 34.34 14.43
C ASN A 7 -15.66 32.99 14.48
N LYS A 8 -16.41 31.90 14.69
CA LYS A 8 -15.85 30.54 14.57
C LYS A 8 -15.49 30.35 13.10
N SER A 9 -14.20 30.41 12.80
CA SER A 9 -13.64 30.07 11.49
C SER A 9 -14.17 28.70 11.06
N LYS A 10 -14.72 28.62 9.85
CA LYS A 10 -15.19 27.37 9.25
C LYS A 10 -13.99 26.39 9.21
N PRO A 11 -14.13 25.16 9.70
CA PRO A 11 -13.02 24.21 9.67
C PRO A 11 -12.53 24.03 8.23
N ALA A 12 -11.22 23.94 8.06
CA ALA A 12 -10.63 23.65 6.75
C ALA A 12 -11.20 22.35 6.18
N PRO A 13 -11.39 22.24 4.85
CA PRO A 13 -11.89 21.01 4.25
C PRO A 13 -10.92 19.86 4.55
N GLN A 14 -11.44 18.74 5.04
CA GLN A 14 -10.67 17.53 5.29
C GLN A 14 -10.14 16.96 3.97
N THR A 15 -8.85 16.63 3.94
CA THR A 15 -8.25 15.90 2.82
C THR A 15 -8.57 14.41 2.94
N LEU A 16 -8.43 13.65 1.84
CA LEU A 16 -8.53 12.19 1.87
C LEU A 16 -7.61 11.57 2.92
N LEU A 17 -6.39 12.08 3.03
CA LEU A 17 -5.42 11.59 4.02
C LEU A 17 -5.90 11.84 5.47
N ASP A 18 -6.52 12.98 5.73
CA ASP A 18 -7.06 13.29 7.06
C ASP A 18 -8.22 12.34 7.40
N ILE A 19 -9.08 12.03 6.43
CA ILE A 19 -10.17 11.05 6.58
C ILE A 19 -9.61 9.66 6.87
N LEU A 20 -8.63 9.19 6.09
CA LEU A 20 -8.02 7.87 6.28
C LEU A 20 -7.39 7.73 7.67
N LYS A 21 -6.65 8.74 8.13
CA LYS A 21 -6.04 8.76 9.46
C LYS A 21 -7.08 8.77 10.58
N GLU A 22 -8.16 9.53 10.41
CA GLU A 22 -9.23 9.61 11.39
C GLU A 22 -10.01 8.30 11.49
N GLU A 23 -10.40 7.70 10.35
CA GLU A 23 -11.12 6.43 10.32
C GLU A 23 -10.27 5.26 10.85
N LYS A 24 -8.95 5.24 10.55
CA LYS A 24 -8.01 4.29 11.14
C LYS A 24 -7.99 4.39 12.66
N ARG A 25 -7.82 5.62 13.19
CA ARG A 25 -7.76 5.87 14.63
C ARG A 25 -9.05 5.52 15.35
N SER A 26 -10.18 5.78 14.72
CA SER A 26 -11.53 5.59 15.30
C SER A 26 -12.11 4.21 15.02
N HIS A 27 -11.37 3.33 14.32
CA HIS A 27 -11.81 1.99 13.93
C HIS A 27 -13.20 1.97 13.25
N VAL A 28 -13.43 2.90 12.31
CA VAL A 28 -14.71 3.04 11.62
C VAL A 28 -14.93 1.86 10.67
N HIS A 29 -15.95 1.06 10.93
CA HIS A 29 -16.36 -0.01 10.02
C HIS A 29 -17.10 0.55 8.80
N GLY A 30 -16.81 0.01 7.61
CA GLY A 30 -17.47 0.38 6.36
C GLY A 30 -17.07 1.74 5.80
N GLY A 31 -16.14 2.46 6.44
CA GLY A 31 -15.57 3.70 5.95
C GLY A 31 -14.62 3.50 4.76
N ILE A 32 -14.04 4.60 4.27
CA ILE A 32 -13.12 4.55 3.13
C ILE A 32 -11.81 3.84 3.48
N TYR A 33 -11.28 4.04 4.69
CA TYR A 33 -10.10 3.33 5.18
C TYR A 33 -10.34 1.81 5.20
N HIS A 34 -11.45 1.37 5.79
CA HIS A 34 -11.83 -0.04 5.87
C HIS A 34 -11.94 -0.67 4.47
N LYS A 35 -12.58 0.02 3.53
CA LYS A 35 -12.71 -0.44 2.14
C LYS A 35 -11.37 -0.51 1.42
N ILE A 36 -10.52 0.52 1.55
CA ILE A 36 -9.18 0.53 0.94
C ILE A 36 -8.34 -0.62 1.47
N GLN A 37 -8.36 -0.90 2.77
CA GLN A 37 -7.62 -2.02 3.35
C GLN A 37 -8.01 -3.34 2.69
N ILE A 38 -9.28 -3.63 2.58
CA ILE A 38 -9.77 -4.90 2.03
C ILE A 38 -9.57 -4.97 0.51
N GLU A 39 -10.06 -3.97 -0.23
CA GLU A 39 -10.07 -3.99 -1.70
C GLU A 39 -8.66 -3.96 -2.28
N LEU A 40 -7.80 -3.06 -1.77
CA LEU A 40 -6.44 -2.95 -2.28
C LEU A 40 -5.62 -4.20 -1.95
N THR A 41 -5.77 -4.75 -0.74
CA THR A 41 -5.06 -5.97 -0.35
C THR A 41 -5.52 -7.17 -1.17
N TYR A 42 -6.83 -7.37 -1.31
CA TYR A 42 -7.35 -8.47 -2.11
C TYR A 42 -6.86 -8.38 -3.55
N ASN A 43 -7.05 -7.24 -4.21
CA ASN A 43 -6.68 -7.09 -5.62
C ASN A 43 -5.17 -7.21 -5.85
N SER A 44 -4.34 -6.60 -4.99
CA SER A 44 -2.88 -6.69 -5.12
C SER A 44 -2.39 -8.13 -4.95
N ASN A 45 -2.83 -8.82 -3.91
CA ASN A 45 -2.41 -10.20 -3.65
C ASN A 45 -2.95 -11.18 -4.70
N HIS A 46 -4.16 -10.95 -5.21
CA HIS A 46 -4.73 -11.79 -6.27
C HIS A 46 -3.94 -11.68 -7.59
N ILE A 47 -3.45 -10.48 -7.95
CA ILE A 47 -2.54 -10.28 -9.09
C ILE A 47 -1.23 -11.05 -8.90
N GLU A 48 -0.73 -11.16 -7.67
CA GLU A 48 0.49 -11.91 -7.32
C GLU A 48 0.23 -13.42 -7.14
N GLY A 49 -1.00 -13.88 -7.38
CA GLY A 49 -1.36 -15.31 -7.38
C GLY A 49 -1.87 -15.86 -6.05
N SER A 50 -2.23 -15.02 -5.10
CA SER A 50 -2.94 -15.46 -3.89
C SER A 50 -4.28 -16.09 -4.23
N GLN A 51 -4.59 -17.20 -3.54
CA GLN A 51 -5.84 -17.93 -3.69
C GLN A 51 -6.90 -17.54 -2.66
N LEU A 52 -6.59 -16.58 -1.77
CA LEU A 52 -7.58 -16.09 -0.82
C LEU A 52 -8.72 -15.38 -1.55
N THR A 53 -9.95 -15.67 -1.12
CA THR A 53 -11.13 -14.97 -1.61
C THR A 53 -11.22 -13.57 -0.99
N HIS A 54 -12.05 -12.72 -1.60
CA HIS A 54 -12.33 -11.40 -1.05
C HIS A 54 -12.90 -11.48 0.39
N ASP A 55 -13.80 -12.43 0.64
CA ASP A 55 -14.38 -12.62 1.97
C ASP A 55 -13.34 -13.10 3.00
N GLN A 56 -12.42 -13.99 2.60
CA GLN A 56 -11.32 -14.40 3.47
C GLN A 56 -10.38 -13.25 3.78
N THR A 57 -10.04 -12.41 2.79
CA THR A 57 -9.25 -11.18 3.00
C THR A 57 -9.93 -10.24 3.98
N ARG A 58 -11.23 -10.00 3.80
CA ARG A 58 -12.04 -9.19 4.71
C ARG A 58 -12.07 -9.78 6.13
N TYR A 59 -12.25 -11.10 6.23
CA TYR A 59 -12.32 -11.80 7.53
C TYR A 59 -11.00 -11.66 8.31
N ILE A 60 -9.85 -11.80 7.62
CA ILE A 60 -8.54 -11.59 8.24
C ILE A 60 -8.42 -10.14 8.75
N PHE A 61 -8.84 -9.15 7.96
CA PHE A 61 -8.77 -7.75 8.36
C PHE A 61 -9.65 -7.42 9.57
N GLU A 62 -10.87 -7.93 9.58
CA GLU A 62 -11.87 -7.58 10.60
C GLU A 62 -11.71 -8.34 11.92
N THR A 63 -11.14 -9.56 11.89
CA THR A 63 -11.18 -10.48 13.02
C THR A 63 -9.84 -11.09 13.41
N ASP A 64 -8.76 -10.84 12.66
CA ASP A 64 -7.46 -11.50 12.80
C ASP A 64 -7.56 -13.03 12.75
N THR A 65 -8.59 -13.56 12.09
CA THR A 65 -8.82 -14.99 11.92
C THR A 65 -9.05 -15.34 10.46
N ILE A 66 -9.02 -16.64 10.14
CA ILE A 66 -9.39 -17.16 8.84
C ILE A 66 -10.44 -18.25 9.02
N GLY A 67 -11.47 -18.22 8.16
CA GLY A 67 -12.48 -19.28 8.14
C GLY A 67 -11.88 -20.60 7.66
N ILE A 68 -12.45 -21.71 8.15
CA ILE A 68 -12.07 -23.06 7.70
C ILE A 68 -12.49 -23.21 6.24
N SER A 69 -11.57 -23.66 5.39
CA SER A 69 -11.81 -24.06 4.01
C SER A 69 -11.56 -25.55 3.88
N GLU A 70 -12.37 -26.25 3.08
CA GLU A 70 -12.12 -27.66 2.73
C GLU A 70 -10.85 -27.81 1.87
N GLU A 71 -10.51 -26.77 1.10
CA GLU A 71 -9.26 -26.67 0.37
C GLU A 71 -8.17 -26.04 1.23
N GLY A 72 -6.96 -26.58 1.16
CA GLY A 72 -5.82 -26.03 1.90
C GLY A 72 -5.52 -24.60 1.49
N ILE A 73 -5.29 -23.72 2.47
CA ILE A 73 -4.87 -22.34 2.26
C ILE A 73 -3.36 -22.26 2.44
N ARG A 74 -2.67 -21.60 1.51
CA ARG A 74 -1.22 -21.40 1.61
C ARG A 74 -0.93 -20.44 2.77
N VAL A 75 0.01 -20.83 3.63
CA VAL A 75 0.43 -19.99 4.76
C VAL A 75 0.98 -18.65 4.30
N ASP A 76 1.73 -18.63 3.19
CA ASP A 76 2.25 -17.39 2.61
C ASP A 76 1.13 -16.42 2.23
N ASP A 77 0.02 -16.90 1.65
CA ASP A 77 -1.11 -16.04 1.28
C ASP A 77 -1.73 -15.35 2.52
N ILE A 78 -1.78 -16.05 3.65
CA ILE A 78 -2.27 -15.48 4.92
C ILE A 78 -1.28 -14.43 5.44
N ILE A 79 0.01 -14.77 5.49
CA ILE A 79 1.06 -13.86 5.97
C ILE A 79 1.11 -12.61 5.11
N GLU A 80 1.16 -12.75 3.78
CA GLU A 80 1.23 -11.61 2.87
C GLU A 80 -0.02 -10.74 2.95
N THR A 81 -1.20 -11.33 3.15
CA THR A 81 -2.42 -10.57 3.36
C THR A 81 -2.37 -9.75 4.64
N ALA A 82 -2.02 -10.36 5.77
CA ALA A 82 -1.92 -9.65 7.05
C ALA A 82 -0.84 -8.56 7.04
N THR A 83 0.30 -8.83 6.38
CA THR A 83 1.39 -7.85 6.27
C THR A 83 1.10 -6.75 5.26
N HIS A 84 0.28 -7.01 4.23
CA HIS A 84 -0.15 -6.00 3.27
C HIS A 84 -1.00 -4.90 3.93
N PHE A 85 -1.90 -5.25 4.86
CA PHE A 85 -2.63 -4.25 5.65
C PHE A 85 -1.66 -3.31 6.39
N ARG A 86 -0.60 -3.86 6.98
CA ARG A 86 0.44 -3.06 7.65
C ARG A 86 1.20 -2.17 6.66
N CYS A 87 1.45 -2.63 5.44
CA CYS A 87 2.07 -1.80 4.40
C CYS A 87 1.18 -0.60 4.02
N ILE A 88 -0.13 -0.80 3.90
CA ILE A 88 -1.08 0.31 3.66
C ILE A 88 -1.02 1.31 4.80
N ASP A 89 -0.97 0.86 6.04
CA ASP A 89 -0.84 1.72 7.21
C ASP A 89 0.45 2.56 7.19
N GLU A 90 1.58 1.92 6.87
CA GLU A 90 2.86 2.63 6.72
C GLU A 90 2.81 3.68 5.61
N ILE A 91 2.14 3.39 4.49
CA ILE A 91 1.96 4.35 3.40
C ILE A 91 1.12 5.55 3.87
N ILE A 92 0.01 5.32 4.57
CA ILE A 92 -0.85 6.39 5.10
C ILE A 92 -0.08 7.29 6.08
N GLU A 93 0.72 6.70 6.98
CA GLU A 93 1.51 7.48 7.95
C GLU A 93 2.61 8.30 7.26
N ASN A 94 3.23 7.77 6.22
CA ASN A 94 4.33 8.41 5.51
C ASN A 94 3.90 9.22 4.27
N ALA A 95 2.60 9.34 3.99
CA ALA A 95 2.07 9.91 2.75
C ALA A 95 2.49 11.38 2.46
N LYS A 96 2.91 12.14 3.48
CA LYS A 96 3.41 13.53 3.31
C LYS A 96 4.93 13.60 3.10
N ALA A 97 5.65 12.51 3.31
CA ALA A 97 7.08 12.46 3.08
C ALA A 97 7.40 12.13 1.61
N PRO A 98 8.53 12.59 1.08
CA PRO A 98 9.00 12.14 -0.23
C PRO A 98 9.18 10.61 -0.26
N LEU A 99 8.86 10.00 -1.39
CA LEU A 99 9.14 8.57 -1.58
C LEU A 99 10.66 8.34 -1.51
N SER A 100 11.06 7.34 -0.73
CA SER A 100 12.47 7.05 -0.45
C SER A 100 12.80 5.57 -0.62
N GLU A 101 14.06 5.28 -0.94
CA GLU A 101 14.60 3.92 -0.97
C GLU A 101 14.37 3.19 0.37
N LYS A 102 14.54 3.91 1.48
CA LYS A 102 14.29 3.37 2.83
C LYS A 102 12.84 2.91 2.99
N LEU A 103 11.87 3.69 2.53
CA LEU A 103 10.45 3.30 2.62
C LEU A 103 10.16 2.08 1.74
N ILE A 104 10.67 2.06 0.51
CA ILE A 104 10.48 0.90 -0.41
C ILE A 104 11.03 -0.37 0.23
N LYS A 105 12.26 -0.35 0.74
CA LYS A 105 12.89 -1.49 1.42
C LYS A 105 12.12 -1.88 2.69
N HIS A 106 11.62 -0.91 3.44
CA HIS A 106 10.83 -1.17 4.63
C HIS A 106 9.49 -1.85 4.31
N LEU A 107 8.78 -1.40 3.27
CA LEU A 107 7.55 -2.07 2.83
C LEU A 107 7.83 -3.50 2.36
N HIS A 108 8.91 -3.72 1.59
CA HIS A 108 9.34 -5.06 1.20
C HIS A 108 9.69 -5.93 2.43
N PHE A 109 10.34 -5.34 3.43
CA PHE A 109 10.64 -6.03 4.69
C PHE A 109 9.37 -6.47 5.41
N ILE A 110 8.40 -5.57 5.56
CA ILE A 110 7.11 -5.90 6.21
C ILE A 110 6.42 -7.01 5.44
N LEU A 111 6.29 -6.87 4.12
CA LEU A 111 5.50 -7.76 3.26
C LEU A 111 6.06 -9.19 3.25
N LYS A 112 7.38 -9.35 3.16
CA LYS A 112 8.03 -10.64 2.96
C LYS A 112 8.57 -11.30 4.23
N THR A 113 8.54 -10.62 5.38
CA THR A 113 8.96 -11.22 6.64
C THR A 113 8.02 -12.37 7.03
N GLY A 114 8.60 -13.55 7.27
CA GLY A 114 7.87 -14.75 7.68
C GLY A 114 7.35 -15.62 6.55
N THR A 115 7.44 -15.18 5.31
CA THR A 115 7.06 -15.98 4.13
C THR A 115 8.09 -17.08 3.83
N SER A 116 7.71 -18.03 2.99
CA SER A 116 8.64 -19.07 2.51
C SER A 116 9.81 -18.49 1.72
N ASP A 117 9.61 -17.35 1.03
CA ASP A 117 10.68 -16.63 0.33
C ASP A 117 11.78 -16.18 1.27
N ALA A 118 11.43 -15.71 2.47
CA ALA A 118 12.40 -15.25 3.47
C ALA A 118 13.36 -16.37 3.95
N LYS A 119 13.05 -17.63 3.67
CA LYS A 119 13.88 -18.81 4.02
C LYS A 119 14.91 -19.15 2.94
N LYS A 120 14.85 -18.51 1.77
CA LYS A 120 15.75 -18.78 0.65
C LYS A 120 17.03 -17.97 0.82
N ASP A 121 18.19 -18.60 0.74
CA ASP A 121 19.51 -17.96 0.95
C ASP A 121 19.81 -16.80 -0.01
N TRP A 122 19.22 -16.85 -1.20
CA TRP A 122 19.41 -15.83 -2.24
C TRP A 122 18.40 -14.69 -2.15
N PHE A 123 17.33 -14.82 -1.36
CA PHE A 123 16.29 -13.81 -1.22
C PHE A 123 16.57 -12.94 0.00
N VAL A 124 16.70 -11.63 -0.21
CA VAL A 124 16.99 -10.69 0.87
C VAL A 124 15.76 -9.88 1.19
N VAL A 125 15.16 -10.18 2.33
CA VAL A 125 13.99 -9.44 2.84
C VAL A 125 14.40 -8.00 3.16
N GLY A 126 13.69 -7.04 2.57
CA GLY A 126 13.95 -5.63 2.80
C GLY A 126 15.16 -5.07 2.06
N ASP A 127 15.68 -5.78 1.06
CA ASP A 127 16.78 -5.30 0.23
C ASP A 127 16.60 -5.72 -1.24
N TYR A 128 17.53 -5.29 -2.08
CA TYR A 128 17.53 -5.58 -3.51
C TYR A 128 17.91 -7.03 -3.80
N LYS A 129 17.45 -7.49 -4.96
CA LYS A 129 17.79 -8.83 -5.46
C LYS A 129 19.29 -9.00 -5.64
N LYS A 130 19.78 -10.21 -5.39
CA LYS A 130 21.18 -10.61 -5.61
C LYS A 130 21.38 -11.38 -6.91
N LEU A 131 20.30 -11.92 -7.48
CA LEU A 131 20.33 -12.69 -8.70
C LEU A 131 19.57 -11.99 -9.82
N PRO A 132 20.01 -12.15 -11.08
CA PRO A 132 19.21 -11.74 -12.24
C PRO A 132 17.86 -12.45 -12.24
N ASN A 133 16.83 -11.79 -12.74
CA ASN A 133 15.51 -12.37 -12.93
C ASN A 133 14.83 -11.79 -14.18
N GLU A 134 13.80 -12.48 -14.61
CA GLU A 134 12.97 -12.11 -15.74
C GLU A 134 11.52 -11.89 -15.29
N VAL A 135 10.80 -11.03 -15.98
CA VAL A 135 9.37 -10.82 -15.81
C VAL A 135 8.72 -10.85 -17.18
N GLY A 136 7.79 -11.78 -17.39
CA GLY A 136 7.11 -11.94 -18.68
C GLY A 136 8.04 -12.22 -19.86
N GLY A 137 9.16 -12.93 -19.64
CA GLY A 137 10.17 -13.23 -20.67
C GLY A 137 11.12 -12.07 -20.99
N MET A 138 11.05 -10.96 -20.25
CA MET A 138 11.97 -9.84 -20.37
C MET A 138 12.97 -9.81 -19.22
N GLU A 139 14.24 -9.65 -19.54
CA GLU A 139 15.28 -9.43 -18.54
C GLU A 139 15.02 -8.13 -17.78
N THR A 140 15.15 -8.17 -16.48
CA THR A 140 15.04 -6.99 -15.63
C THR A 140 16.41 -6.39 -15.36
N THR A 141 16.46 -5.18 -14.80
CA THR A 141 17.71 -4.53 -14.38
C THR A 141 18.60 -5.49 -13.60
N LEU A 142 19.89 -5.60 -13.99
CA LEU A 142 20.86 -6.45 -13.29
C LEU A 142 21.05 -6.01 -11.83
N PRO A 143 21.34 -6.95 -10.92
CA PRO A 143 21.44 -6.68 -9.46
C PRO A 143 22.35 -5.49 -9.12
N GLU A 144 23.52 -5.41 -9.75
CA GLU A 144 24.51 -4.33 -9.55
C GLU A 144 24.00 -2.94 -9.95
N ASN A 145 23.02 -2.88 -10.86
CA ASN A 145 22.47 -1.63 -11.37
C ASN A 145 21.18 -1.19 -10.66
N VAL A 146 20.53 -2.08 -9.88
CA VAL A 146 19.23 -1.79 -9.26
C VAL A 146 19.28 -0.53 -8.39
N SER A 147 20.30 -0.39 -7.54
CA SER A 147 20.40 0.78 -6.65
C SER A 147 20.49 2.10 -7.42
N SER A 148 21.26 2.14 -8.53
CA SER A 148 21.38 3.33 -9.35
C SER A 148 20.08 3.68 -10.09
N GLU A 149 19.39 2.67 -10.61
CA GLU A 149 18.11 2.87 -11.32
C GLU A 149 16.99 3.31 -10.35
N ILE A 150 16.93 2.74 -9.14
CA ILE A 150 15.97 3.20 -8.12
C ILE A 150 16.25 4.67 -7.73
N LYS A 151 17.52 5.08 -7.57
CA LYS A 151 17.85 6.49 -7.28
C LYS A 151 17.38 7.43 -8.39
N LYS A 152 17.58 7.06 -9.66
CA LYS A 152 17.08 7.83 -10.80
C LYS A 152 15.56 7.93 -10.77
N LEU A 153 14.88 6.80 -10.55
CA LEU A 153 13.42 6.72 -10.46
C LEU A 153 12.89 7.64 -9.34
N LEU A 154 13.48 7.56 -8.15
CA LEU A 154 13.07 8.38 -7.00
C LEU A 154 13.33 9.87 -7.24
N THR A 155 14.42 10.22 -7.89
CA THR A 155 14.70 11.62 -8.27
C THR A 155 13.64 12.14 -9.23
N ALA A 156 13.31 11.37 -10.25
CA ALA A 156 12.26 11.72 -11.20
C ALA A 156 10.87 11.79 -10.55
N TYR A 157 10.53 10.82 -9.69
CA TYR A 157 9.25 10.76 -9.00
C TYR A 157 9.04 11.94 -8.05
N ASN A 158 10.06 12.30 -7.28
CA ASN A 158 9.98 13.38 -6.29
C ASN A 158 10.19 14.78 -6.92
N SER A 159 10.51 14.88 -8.22
CA SER A 159 10.58 16.17 -8.89
C SER A 159 9.19 16.83 -8.97
N LYS A 160 9.13 18.14 -8.81
CA LYS A 160 7.86 18.91 -8.81
C LYS A 160 7.05 18.74 -10.09
N GLU A 161 7.66 18.37 -11.19
CA GLU A 161 7.00 18.15 -12.48
C GLU A 161 6.07 16.92 -12.49
N ASN A 162 6.36 15.92 -11.66
CA ASN A 162 5.51 14.73 -11.53
C ASN A 162 4.37 14.86 -10.50
N ILE A 163 4.37 15.91 -9.68
CA ILE A 163 3.29 16.17 -8.70
C ILE A 163 2.05 16.79 -9.36
N THR A 164 2.17 17.28 -10.58
CA THR A 164 1.04 17.69 -11.42
C THR A 164 0.46 16.51 -12.21
N PHE A 165 -0.03 15.49 -11.52
CA PHE A 165 -1.19 14.81 -12.05
C PHE A 165 -2.34 15.80 -11.93
N SER A 166 -2.47 16.62 -12.97
CA SER A 166 -3.56 17.54 -13.10
C SER A 166 -4.86 16.77 -12.98
N VAL A 167 -5.65 17.14 -12.00
CA VAL A 167 -7.11 16.97 -12.02
C VAL A 167 -7.65 17.91 -13.10
N SER A 168 -7.18 17.76 -14.33
CA SER A 168 -7.70 18.36 -15.54
C SER A 168 -8.14 17.28 -16.50
N ALA A 169 -8.87 16.31 -15.99
CA ALA A 169 -9.57 15.36 -16.81
C ALA A 169 -11.06 15.56 -16.59
N THR A 170 -11.60 16.43 -17.41
CA THR A 170 -12.72 16.10 -18.25
C THR A 170 -14.08 16.35 -17.63
N THR A 171 -14.44 17.62 -17.59
CA THR A 171 -15.82 17.98 -17.87
C THR A 171 -16.00 18.00 -19.39
N ARG A 172 -16.31 16.86 -19.98
CA ARG A 172 -16.89 16.80 -21.33
C ARG A 172 -18.28 16.20 -21.18
N ALA A 173 -19.27 17.08 -21.10
CA ALA A 173 -20.68 16.72 -21.21
C ALA A 173 -20.95 16.05 -22.56
N PRO A 174 -21.76 14.99 -22.61
CA PRO A 174 -22.24 14.43 -23.88
C PRO A 174 -23.29 15.38 -24.48
N ARG A 175 -23.16 15.58 -25.79
CA ARG A 175 -24.26 16.10 -26.62
C ARG A 175 -25.20 14.96 -26.96
#